data_652cf5629ac7a549cdbe3bc41771805e
#
_entry.id   652cf5629ac7a549cdbe3bc41771805e
#
_cell.length_a   1.000
_cell.length_b   1.000
_cell.length_c   1.000
_cell.angle_alpha   90.00
_cell.angle_beta   90.00
_cell.angle_gamma   90.00
#
_symmetry.space_group_name_H-M   'P 1'
#
loop_
_entity.id
_entity.type
_entity.pdbx_description
1 polymer ?
#
loop_
_entity_poly.entity_id
_entity_poly.type
_entity_poly.pdbx_seq_one_letter_code
_entity_poly.pdbx_strand_id
1 'polypeptide(L)'
;MANAKYYGTGRRKKSVARVYLVPGTGKITINKRDIDEYLGLETLKVVVRQPLVATGTTDKFDVIVNVHGGGYTGQAGAIRHGISRALLEADADYRPVLKLSLIHISEPTRLGM
;
A
#
# COMPACT_ATOMS: atom_id res chain seq x y z
N MET A 1 -4.00 -23.54 -8.86
CA MET A 1 -4.13 -23.10 -8.75
C MET A 1 -4.46 -22.04 -8.50
N ALA A 2 -4.73 -21.70 -8.01
CA ALA A 2 -5.27 -20.60 -7.92
C ALA A 2 -4.45 -19.57 -7.59
N ASN A 3 -4.18 -18.80 -8.37
CA ASN A 3 -3.37 -17.64 -8.12
C ASN A 3 -4.29 -16.48 -7.93
N ALA A 4 -4.84 -16.40 -6.77
CA ALA A 4 -5.68 -15.26 -6.45
C ALA A 4 -4.85 -14.00 -6.55
N LYS A 5 -5.31 -13.07 -7.34
CA LYS A 5 -4.64 -11.79 -7.50
C LYS A 5 -5.63 -10.69 -7.17
N TYR A 6 -5.29 -9.86 -6.22
CA TYR A 6 -6.15 -8.77 -5.79
C TYR A 6 -5.56 -7.44 -6.23
N TYR A 7 -6.39 -6.54 -6.62
CA TYR A 7 -5.95 -5.31 -7.24
C TYR A 7 -6.52 -4.10 -6.52
N GLY A 8 -5.70 -3.07 -6.37
CA GLY A 8 -6.14 -1.80 -5.82
C GLY A 8 -5.38 -0.67 -6.45
N THR A 9 -6.08 0.45 -6.67
CA THR A 9 -5.45 1.65 -7.19
C THR A 9 -5.41 2.68 -6.09
N GLY A 10 -4.25 3.28 -5.88
CA GLY A 10 -4.10 4.35 -4.92
C GLY A 10 -3.70 5.64 -5.62
N ARG A 11 -4.13 6.74 -5.05
CA ARG A 11 -3.78 8.05 -5.58
C ARG A 11 -3.46 9.00 -4.45
N ARG A 12 -2.49 9.86 -4.70
CA ARG A 12 -2.19 10.92 -3.78
C ARG A 12 -1.55 12.06 -4.53
N LYS A 13 -2.23 13.21 -4.55
CA LYS A 13 -1.79 14.37 -5.32
C LYS A 13 -1.64 13.94 -6.78
N LYS A 14 -0.44 14.01 -7.33
CA LYS A 14 -0.22 13.67 -8.73
C LYS A 14 0.28 12.24 -8.91
N SER A 15 0.37 11.48 -7.82
CA SER A 15 0.88 10.11 -7.90
C SER A 15 -0.27 9.13 -8.05
N VAL A 16 -0.07 8.15 -8.92
CA VAL A 16 -1.03 7.07 -9.13
C VAL A 16 -0.29 5.75 -8.99
N ALA A 17 -0.80 4.88 -8.14
CA ALA A 17 -0.20 3.57 -7.91
C ALA A 17 -1.19 2.48 -8.23
N ARG A 18 -0.74 1.50 -9.00
CA ARG A 18 -1.51 0.29 -9.27
C ARG A 18 -0.86 -0.83 -8.50
N VAL A 19 -1.62 -1.44 -7.62
CA VAL A 19 -1.10 -2.42 -6.69
C VAL A 19 -1.77 -3.76 -6.92
N TYR A 20 -0.95 -4.81 -6.99
CA TYR A 20 -1.43 -6.17 -7.08
C TYR A 20 -0.91 -6.95 -5.89
N LEU A 21 -1.78 -7.72 -5.26
CA LEU A 21 -1.41 -8.64 -4.20
C LEU A 21 -1.55 -10.06 -4.72
N VAL A 22 -0.50 -10.84 -4.54
CA VAL A 22 -0.53 -12.26 -4.88
C VAL A 22 -0.03 -13.03 -3.67
N PRO A 23 -0.43 -14.30 -3.51
CA PRO A 23 0.08 -15.09 -2.39
C PRO A 23 1.60 -15.14 -2.45
N GLY A 24 2.24 -14.93 -1.31
CA GLY A 24 3.68 -14.89 -1.29
C GLY A 24 4.22 -14.78 0.12
N THR A 25 5.41 -14.23 0.23
CA THR A 25 6.15 -14.21 1.49
C THR A 25 6.39 -12.81 2.03
N GLY A 26 5.91 -11.79 1.33
CA GLY A 26 6.07 -10.43 1.83
C GLY A 26 7.01 -9.57 1.00
N LYS A 27 7.34 -10.00 -0.19
CA LYS A 27 8.21 -9.22 -1.05
C LYS A 27 7.42 -8.09 -1.70
N ILE A 28 7.98 -6.89 -1.67
CA ILE A 28 7.35 -5.73 -2.28
C ILE A 28 8.22 -5.25 -3.42
N THR A 29 7.64 -5.19 -4.61
CA THR A 29 8.35 -4.77 -5.82
C THR A 29 7.65 -3.54 -6.37
N ILE A 30 8.39 -2.45 -6.55
CA ILE A 30 7.86 -1.20 -7.05
C ILE A 30 8.54 -0.88 -8.37
N ASN A 31 7.75 -0.80 -9.44
CA ASN A 31 8.28 -0.52 -10.78
C ASN A 31 9.42 -1.47 -11.13
N LYS A 32 9.23 -2.75 -10.80
CA LYS A 32 10.17 -3.83 -11.09
C LYS A 32 11.44 -3.76 -10.26
N ARG A 33 11.44 -2.96 -9.19
CA ARG A 33 12.57 -2.86 -8.28
C ARG A 33 12.13 -3.22 -6.87
N ASP A 34 13.05 -3.76 -6.10
CA ASP A 34 12.75 -4.03 -4.70
C ASP A 34 12.45 -2.72 -3.97
N ILE A 35 11.61 -2.80 -2.94
CA ILE A 35 11.25 -1.61 -2.19
C ILE A 35 12.49 -0.93 -1.59
N ASP A 36 13.47 -1.70 -1.17
CA ASP A 36 14.68 -1.13 -0.60
C ASP A 36 15.49 -0.35 -1.64
N GLU A 37 15.38 -0.76 -2.88
CA GLU A 37 16.05 -0.06 -3.98
C GLU A 37 15.28 1.16 -4.42
N TYR A 38 13.98 1.04 -4.49
CA TYR A 38 13.15 2.11 -5.03
C TYR A 38 12.97 3.26 -4.04
N LEU A 39 12.74 2.94 -2.78
CA LEU A 39 12.55 3.95 -1.73
C LEU A 39 13.80 3.95 -0.86
N GLY A 40 14.54 5.04 -0.90
CA GLY A 40 15.76 5.13 -0.12
C GLY A 40 15.55 5.49 1.33
N LEU A 41 14.38 6.03 1.66
CA LEU A 41 14.09 6.47 3.03
C LEU A 41 13.28 5.44 3.78
N GLU A 42 13.76 5.10 4.97
CA GLU A 42 13.05 4.13 5.81
C GLU A 42 11.65 4.58 6.16
N THR A 43 11.46 5.87 6.38
CA THR A 43 10.13 6.39 6.72
C THR A 43 9.12 6.10 5.62
N LEU A 44 9.54 6.17 4.36
CA LEU A 44 8.64 5.89 3.25
C LEU A 44 8.34 4.40 3.14
N LYS A 45 9.30 3.56 3.46
CA LYS A 45 9.07 2.12 3.47
C LYS A 45 8.05 1.74 4.53
N VAL A 46 8.12 2.38 5.69
CA VAL A 46 7.16 2.16 6.77
C VAL A 46 5.76 2.55 6.29
N VAL A 47 5.64 3.70 5.63
CA VAL A 47 4.35 4.15 5.12
C VAL A 47 3.75 3.10 4.18
N VAL A 48 4.55 2.58 3.27
CA VAL A 48 4.08 1.58 2.32
C VAL A 48 3.61 0.32 3.02
N ARG A 49 4.32 -0.12 4.06
CA ARG A 49 4.01 -1.36 4.75
C ARG A 49 2.88 -1.25 5.77
N GLN A 50 2.47 -0.05 6.12
CA GLN A 50 1.47 0.12 7.18
C GLN A 50 0.20 -0.70 7.01
N PRO A 51 -0.43 -0.74 5.83
CA PRO A 51 -1.64 -1.54 5.70
C PRO A 51 -1.38 -3.02 5.93
N LEU A 52 -0.22 -3.51 5.50
CA LEU A 52 0.12 -4.91 5.69
C LEU A 52 0.37 -5.22 7.15
N VAL A 53 1.04 -4.33 7.85
CA VAL A 53 1.28 -4.50 9.28
C VAL A 53 -0.05 -4.47 10.04
N ALA A 54 -0.91 -3.51 9.71
CA ALA A 54 -2.19 -3.36 10.39
C ALA A 54 -3.07 -4.59 10.26
N THR A 55 -3.00 -5.27 9.12
CA THR A 55 -3.82 -6.45 8.89
C THR A 55 -3.10 -7.77 9.20
N GLY A 56 -1.83 -7.68 9.62
CA GLY A 56 -1.05 -8.88 9.91
C GLY A 56 -0.75 -9.71 8.68
N THR A 57 -0.60 -9.09 7.53
CA THR A 57 -0.39 -9.81 6.28
C THR A 57 0.97 -9.56 5.66
N THR A 58 1.92 -9.05 6.43
CA THR A 58 3.23 -8.71 5.89
C THR A 58 3.96 -9.89 5.26
N ASP A 59 3.65 -11.09 5.71
CA ASP A 59 4.29 -12.30 5.18
C ASP A 59 3.32 -13.20 4.42
N LYS A 60 2.15 -12.70 4.07
CA LYS A 60 1.14 -13.51 3.37
C LYS A 60 1.02 -13.18 1.90
N PHE A 61 1.40 -11.98 1.52
CA PHE A 61 1.26 -11.54 0.14
C PHE A 61 2.56 -10.95 -0.36
N ASP A 62 2.81 -11.16 -1.64
CA ASP A 62 3.80 -10.37 -2.36
C ASP A 62 3.05 -9.20 -2.98
N VAL A 63 3.68 -8.05 -3.00
CA VAL A 63 3.06 -6.83 -3.51
C VAL A 63 3.79 -6.39 -4.76
N ILE A 64 3.04 -6.20 -5.83
CA ILE A 64 3.60 -5.73 -7.09
C ILE A 64 2.98 -4.38 -7.38
N VAL A 65 3.81 -3.37 -7.54
CA VAL A 65 3.35 -2.00 -7.68
C VAL A 65 3.88 -1.38 -8.96
N ASN A 66 2.99 -0.70 -9.67
CA ASN A 66 3.39 0.20 -10.75
C ASN A 66 2.93 1.58 -10.33
N VAL A 67 3.86 2.50 -10.16
CA VAL A 67 3.53 3.84 -9.69
C VAL A 67 4.22 4.87 -10.55
N HIS A 68 3.56 6.01 -10.73
CA HIS A 68 4.16 7.11 -11.47
C HIS A 68 3.55 8.42 -11.01
N GLY A 69 4.25 9.49 -11.37
CA GLY A 69 3.78 10.83 -11.03
C GLY A 69 4.21 11.28 -9.66
N GLY A 70 4.39 12.58 -9.49
CA GLY A 70 4.75 13.16 -8.21
C GLY A 70 6.12 12.72 -7.72
N GLY A 71 6.41 13.01 -6.46
CA GLY A 71 7.66 12.62 -5.85
C GLY A 71 7.50 11.36 -5.02
N TYR A 72 8.62 10.89 -4.47
CA TYR A 72 8.60 9.64 -3.70
C TYR A 72 7.65 9.67 -2.52
N THR A 73 7.53 10.82 -1.86
CA THR A 73 6.62 10.93 -0.71
C THR A 73 5.17 10.70 -1.14
N GLY A 74 4.77 11.36 -2.22
CA GLY A 74 3.42 11.17 -2.76
C GLY A 74 3.21 9.76 -3.27
N GLN A 75 4.25 9.19 -3.89
CA GLN A 75 4.16 7.83 -4.38
C GLN A 75 3.97 6.83 -3.25
N ALA A 76 4.72 7.00 -2.16
CA ALA A 76 4.56 6.10 -1.01
C ALA A 76 3.13 6.16 -0.46
N GLY A 77 2.56 7.36 -0.37
CA GLY A 77 1.18 7.51 0.07
C GLY A 77 0.19 6.85 -0.88
N ALA A 78 0.42 6.99 -2.19
CA ALA A 78 -0.43 6.37 -3.19
C ALA A 78 -0.33 4.85 -3.11
N ILE A 79 0.88 4.32 -2.92
CA ILE A 79 1.07 2.88 -2.79
C ILE A 79 0.37 2.35 -1.56
N ARG A 80 0.50 3.04 -0.43
CA ARG A 80 -0.20 2.64 0.79
C ARG A 80 -1.69 2.55 0.56
N HIS A 81 -2.25 3.54 -0.10
CA HIS A 81 -3.67 3.57 -0.39
C HIS A 81 -4.06 2.41 -1.31
N GLY A 82 -3.25 2.14 -2.32
CA GLY A 82 -3.50 1.03 -3.23
C GLY A 82 -3.44 -0.32 -2.54
N ILE A 83 -2.48 -0.50 -1.64
CA ILE A 83 -2.37 -1.74 -0.88
C ILE A 83 -3.61 -1.92 -0.02
N SER A 84 -4.06 -0.85 0.64
CA SER A 84 -5.26 -0.94 1.47
C SER A 84 -6.47 -1.38 0.65
N ARG A 85 -6.63 -0.82 -0.53
CA ARG A 85 -7.75 -1.20 -1.39
C ARG A 85 -7.64 -2.63 -1.87
N ALA A 86 -6.43 -3.07 -2.20
CA ALA A 86 -6.24 -4.44 -2.64
C ALA A 86 -6.53 -5.42 -1.50
N LEU A 87 -6.16 -5.05 -0.27
CA LEU A 87 -6.46 -5.89 0.89
C LEU A 87 -7.96 -6.00 1.12
N LEU A 88 -8.70 -4.91 0.90
CA LEU A 88 -10.16 -4.96 1.02
C LEU A 88 -10.76 -5.86 -0.04
N GLU A 89 -10.14 -5.92 -1.20
CA GLU A 89 -10.57 -6.83 -2.24
C GLU A 89 -10.34 -8.27 -1.81
N ALA A 90 -9.23 -8.52 -1.10
CA ALA A 90 -8.92 -9.86 -0.63
C ALA A 90 -9.84 -10.28 0.51
N ASP A 91 -10.15 -9.37 1.42
CA ASP A 91 -10.99 -9.69 2.57
C ASP A 91 -11.59 -8.41 3.13
N ALA A 92 -12.90 -8.31 3.02
CA ALA A 92 -13.61 -7.13 3.49
C ALA A 92 -13.51 -6.97 5.01
N ASP A 93 -13.18 -8.03 5.73
CA ASP A 93 -13.02 -7.96 7.18
C ASP A 93 -11.87 -7.07 7.60
N TYR A 94 -10.99 -6.74 6.69
CA TYR A 94 -9.90 -5.81 7.00
C TYR A 94 -10.37 -4.35 7.05
N ARG A 95 -11.59 -4.07 6.62
CA ARG A 95 -12.06 -2.70 6.53
C ARG A 95 -11.96 -1.91 7.84
N PRO A 96 -12.41 -2.42 8.98
CA PRO A 96 -12.32 -1.63 10.21
C PRO A 96 -10.88 -1.31 10.61
N VAL A 97 -9.99 -2.27 10.46
CA VAL A 97 -8.60 -2.10 10.82
C VAL A 97 -7.94 -1.07 9.91
N LEU A 98 -8.17 -1.20 8.63
CA LEU A 98 -7.56 -0.28 7.66
C LEU A 98 -8.13 1.12 7.79
N LYS A 99 -9.40 1.23 8.08
CA LYS A 99 -10.01 2.54 8.25
C LYS A 99 -9.39 3.28 9.42
N LEU A 100 -9.21 2.61 10.54
CA LEU A 100 -8.58 3.26 11.69
C LEU A 100 -7.15 3.65 11.39
N SER A 101 -6.42 2.77 10.73
CA SER A 101 -5.04 3.04 10.39
C SER A 101 -4.91 4.24 9.46
N LEU A 102 -5.76 4.31 8.46
CA LEU A 102 -5.70 5.39 7.49
C LEU A 102 -6.14 6.72 8.08
N ILE A 103 -7.13 6.70 8.98
CA ILE A 103 -7.57 7.93 9.61
C ILE A 103 -6.44 8.55 10.42
N HIS A 104 -5.73 7.73 11.15
CA HIS A 104 -4.62 8.24 11.96
C HIS A 104 -3.53 8.86 11.11
N ILE A 105 -3.33 8.33 9.93
CA ILE A 105 -2.17 8.70 9.16
C ILE A 105 -2.47 9.74 8.09
N SER A 106 -3.61 9.61 7.44
CA SER A 106 -3.78 10.38 6.22
C SER A 106 -4.51 11.69 6.41
N GLU A 107 -5.25 11.87 7.51
CA GLU A 107 -6.08 13.05 7.57
C GLU A 107 -6.07 13.80 8.88
N PRO A 108 -4.94 14.04 9.46
CA PRO A 108 -4.96 14.76 10.73
C PRO A 108 -5.52 16.17 10.59
N THR A 109 -5.22 16.81 9.51
CA THR A 109 -5.63 18.20 9.36
C THR A 109 -7.06 18.36 8.97
N ARG A 110 -7.62 17.36 8.35
CA ARG A 110 -8.98 17.48 7.93
C ARG A 110 -9.93 17.60 9.07
N LEU A 111 -9.56 17.03 10.18
CA LEU A 111 -10.42 17.09 11.35
C LEU A 111 -10.47 18.46 11.98
N GLY A 112 -9.51 19.28 11.68
CA GLY A 112 -9.48 20.60 12.24
C GLY A 112 -10.49 21.55 11.65
N MET A 113 -11.18 21.10 10.68
CA MET A 113 -12.09 22.00 10.02
C MET A 113 -13.32 22.26 10.77
#